data_930628dcb2a2efcc81be58f7e8683b19
#
_entry.id   930628dcb2a2efcc81be58f7e8683b19
#
_cell.length_a   1.000
_cell.length_b   1.000
_cell.length_c   1.000
_cell.angle_alpha   90.00
_cell.angle_beta   90.00
_cell.angle_gamma   90.00
#
_symmetry.space_group_name_H-M   'P 1'
#
loop_
_entity.id
_entity.type
_entity.pdbx_description
1 polymer ?
#
loop_
_entity_poly.entity_id
_entity_poly.type
_entity_poly.pdbx_seq_one_letter_code
_entity_poly.pdbx_strand_id
1 'polypeptide(L)'
;ETFDAIGYTGDAKNIGRAGVVRLNSLVNLFDNYYSIPIEDMLKKPTIIELAAIENSDQKALIISLLLLSILAYVNSNYVGEGGLKNVILLEEAHVLLDADSNAGQGDANPSAIAQGLVKRMLAEIRSYGVGLVIADQSPRKVSTDVVALTDIKVAFRLVEATDKQILADSANMDEVQTKRLAKLKPGEAFFFFNKLEEPEEIKTPDYRLQNKISISLSDDGIKELSTYWNDK
;
A
#
# COMPACT_ATOMS: atom_id res chain seq x y z
N GLU A 1 -12.17 -4.62 35.61
CA GLU A 1 -13.37 -4.19 36.42
C GLU A 1 -14.64 -4.16 35.56
N THR A 2 -14.60 -3.66 34.34
CA THR A 2 -15.81 -3.48 33.50
C THR A 2 -16.47 -4.79 33.08
N PHE A 3 -15.70 -5.81 32.70
CA PHE A 3 -16.25 -7.09 32.22
C PHE A 3 -16.93 -7.90 33.33
N ASP A 4 -16.42 -7.83 34.55
CA ASP A 4 -17.04 -8.47 35.72
C ASP A 4 -18.35 -7.76 36.09
N ALA A 5 -18.40 -6.44 35.94
CA ALA A 5 -19.58 -5.63 36.24
C ALA A 5 -20.75 -5.86 35.27
N ILE A 6 -20.47 -6.24 34.00
CA ILE A 6 -21.49 -6.57 32.99
C ILE A 6 -21.75 -8.09 32.88
N GLY A 7 -21.23 -8.90 33.81
CA GLY A 7 -21.56 -10.32 33.90
C GLY A 7 -20.93 -11.23 32.88
N TYR A 8 -19.86 -10.79 32.13
CA TYR A 8 -19.13 -11.67 31.23
C TYR A 8 -18.35 -12.72 32.01
N THR A 9 -18.54 -13.99 31.68
CA THR A 9 -17.83 -15.14 32.27
C THR A 9 -17.21 -16.04 31.19
N GLY A 10 -16.24 -16.88 31.56
CA GLY A 10 -15.63 -17.87 30.69
C GLY A 10 -14.98 -17.24 29.46
N ASP A 11 -15.23 -17.81 28.27
CA ASP A 11 -14.60 -17.41 27.01
C ASP A 11 -14.91 -15.97 26.60
N ALA A 12 -16.13 -15.50 26.85
CA ALA A 12 -16.51 -14.11 26.57
C ALA A 12 -15.67 -13.09 27.35
N LYS A 13 -15.32 -13.41 28.61
CA LYS A 13 -14.41 -12.59 29.42
C LYS A 13 -12.98 -12.60 28.88
N ASN A 14 -12.50 -13.75 28.42
CA ASN A 14 -11.17 -13.88 27.83
C ASN A 14 -11.06 -13.10 26.51
N ILE A 15 -12.06 -13.19 25.64
CA ILE A 15 -12.16 -12.41 24.39
C ILE A 15 -12.16 -10.92 24.70
N GLY A 16 -12.96 -10.50 25.68
CA GLY A 16 -13.01 -9.10 26.10
C GLY A 16 -11.66 -8.58 26.62
N ARG A 17 -10.95 -9.37 27.43
CA ARG A 17 -9.60 -9.03 27.92
C ARG A 17 -8.59 -8.94 26.78
N ALA A 18 -8.60 -9.88 25.85
CA ALA A 18 -7.74 -9.83 24.67
C ALA A 18 -8.01 -8.56 23.84
N GLY A 19 -9.28 -8.18 23.68
CA GLY A 19 -9.68 -6.93 23.03
C GLY A 19 -9.12 -5.69 23.72
N VAL A 20 -9.21 -5.62 25.05
CA VAL A 20 -8.63 -4.50 25.84
C VAL A 20 -7.11 -4.44 25.71
N VAL A 21 -6.42 -5.59 25.76
CA VAL A 21 -4.96 -5.63 25.57
C VAL A 21 -4.57 -5.10 24.18
N ARG A 22 -5.28 -5.51 23.14
CA ARG A 22 -5.08 -5.00 21.77
C ARG A 22 -5.36 -3.49 21.68
N LEU A 23 -6.46 -3.01 22.25
CA LEU A 23 -6.77 -1.57 22.28
C LEU A 23 -5.70 -0.77 23.03
N ASN A 24 -5.23 -1.25 24.17
CA ASN A 24 -4.17 -0.58 24.93
C ASN A 24 -2.86 -0.49 24.17
N SER A 25 -2.54 -1.49 23.33
CA SER A 25 -1.35 -1.41 22.46
C SER A 25 -1.46 -0.34 21.38
N LEU A 26 -2.67 0.11 21.05
CA LEU A 26 -2.93 1.15 20.06
C LEU A 26 -3.03 2.55 20.68
N VAL A 27 -3.28 2.66 21.99
CA VAL A 27 -3.44 3.97 22.65
C VAL A 27 -2.26 4.89 22.38
N ASN A 28 -1.04 4.38 22.50
CA ASN A 28 0.17 5.17 22.29
C ASN A 28 0.36 5.66 20.84
N LEU A 29 -0.29 5.01 19.87
CA LEU A 29 -0.24 5.42 18.47
C LEU A 29 -1.19 6.59 18.18
N PHE A 30 -2.28 6.69 18.94
CA PHE A 30 -3.33 7.68 18.73
C PHE A 30 -3.39 8.75 19.82
N ASP A 31 -2.61 8.60 20.90
CA ASP A 31 -2.49 9.60 21.98
C ASP A 31 -1.52 10.71 21.53
N ASN A 32 -1.98 11.53 20.58
CA ASN A 32 -1.22 12.61 20.00
C ASN A 32 -2.07 13.88 19.95
N TYR A 33 -1.48 14.99 20.39
CA TYR A 33 -2.11 16.31 20.32
C TYR A 33 -2.12 16.90 18.90
N TYR A 34 -1.35 16.31 17.99
CA TYR A 34 -1.18 16.81 16.62
C TYR A 34 -1.84 15.86 15.64
N SER A 35 -2.68 16.43 14.77
CA SER A 35 -3.23 15.73 13.61
C SER A 35 -2.90 16.52 12.34
N ILE A 36 -2.52 15.82 11.28
CA ILE A 36 -2.34 16.45 9.97
C ILE A 36 -3.66 16.28 9.21
N PRO A 37 -4.33 17.39 8.81
CA PRO A 37 -5.54 17.30 8.02
C PRO A 37 -5.27 16.59 6.69
N ILE A 38 -6.19 15.72 6.27
CA ILE A 38 -6.08 15.01 4.98
C ILE A 38 -5.95 15.98 3.81
N GLU A 39 -6.66 17.11 3.88
CA GLU A 39 -6.58 18.17 2.87
C GLU A 39 -5.14 18.68 2.68
N ASP A 40 -4.42 18.91 3.76
CA ASP A 40 -3.04 19.41 3.70
C ASP A 40 -2.07 18.38 3.15
N MET A 41 -2.32 17.09 3.46
CA MET A 41 -1.54 15.98 2.91
C MET A 41 -1.74 15.83 1.40
N LEU A 42 -2.94 16.09 0.89
CA LEU A 42 -3.26 15.96 -0.54
C LEU A 42 -2.85 17.17 -1.38
N LYS A 43 -2.60 18.34 -0.76
CA LYS A 43 -2.20 19.57 -1.45
C LYS A 43 -0.73 19.61 -1.86
N LYS A 44 0.12 18.81 -1.25
CA LYS A 44 1.58 18.79 -1.48
C LYS A 44 2.13 17.38 -1.47
N PRO A 45 3.30 17.12 -2.09
CA PRO A 45 3.96 15.84 -1.96
C PRO A 45 4.19 15.51 -0.48
N THR A 46 3.66 14.39 -0.04
CA THR A 46 3.72 13.93 1.37
C THR A 46 4.24 12.51 1.41
N ILE A 47 5.23 12.26 2.25
CA ILE A 47 5.76 10.92 2.54
C ILE A 47 5.37 10.57 3.96
N ILE A 48 4.75 9.39 4.13
CA ILE A 48 4.39 8.85 5.43
C ILE A 48 5.26 7.64 5.67
N GLU A 49 6.18 7.78 6.59
CA GLU A 49 7.12 6.72 6.95
C GLU A 49 6.60 5.95 8.17
N LEU A 50 6.48 4.63 8.01
CA LEU A 50 5.99 3.72 9.05
C LEU A 50 7.09 2.77 9.56
N ALA A 51 8.36 3.07 9.28
CA ALA A 51 9.50 2.23 9.69
C ALA A 51 9.59 2.05 11.20
N ALA A 52 9.24 3.08 11.98
CA ALA A 52 9.26 3.05 13.44
C ALA A 52 8.19 2.14 14.07
N ILE A 53 7.20 1.69 13.31
CA ILE A 53 6.16 0.78 13.78
C ILE A 53 6.60 -0.64 13.46
N GLU A 54 6.95 -1.42 14.47
CA GLU A 54 7.44 -2.80 14.28
C GLU A 54 6.32 -3.80 13.94
N ASN A 55 5.14 -3.62 14.53
CA ASN A 55 4.02 -4.56 14.42
C ASN A 55 3.28 -4.37 13.08
N SER A 56 3.19 -5.44 12.28
CA SER A 56 2.53 -5.45 10.97
C SER A 56 1.03 -5.16 11.03
N ASP A 57 0.32 -5.67 12.06
CA ASP A 57 -1.11 -5.41 12.22
C ASP A 57 -1.40 -3.94 12.54
N GLN A 58 -0.51 -3.30 13.33
CA GLN A 58 -0.58 -1.88 13.61
C GLN A 58 -0.32 -1.05 12.35
N LYS A 59 0.69 -1.42 11.54
CA LYS A 59 0.92 -0.78 10.24
C LYS A 59 -0.31 -0.89 9.34
N ALA A 60 -0.85 -2.10 9.18
CA ALA A 60 -2.03 -2.35 8.37
C ALA A 60 -3.24 -1.52 8.83
N LEU A 61 -3.45 -1.42 10.15
CA LEU A 61 -4.52 -0.60 10.72
C LEU A 61 -4.34 0.89 10.40
N ILE A 62 -3.15 1.44 10.62
CA ILE A 62 -2.86 2.85 10.36
C ILE A 62 -3.04 3.18 8.89
N ILE A 63 -2.49 2.35 7.99
CA ILE A 63 -2.63 2.56 6.55
C ILE A 63 -4.12 2.46 6.16
N SER A 64 -4.86 1.50 6.71
CA SER A 64 -6.30 1.35 6.43
C SER A 64 -7.10 2.56 6.86
N LEU A 65 -6.87 3.09 8.06
CA LEU A 65 -7.52 4.29 8.56
C LEU A 65 -7.18 5.53 7.70
N LEU A 66 -5.92 5.65 7.29
CA LEU A 66 -5.48 6.72 6.41
C LEU A 66 -6.16 6.64 5.04
N LEU A 67 -6.15 5.46 4.39
CA LEU A 67 -6.79 5.25 3.11
C LEU A 67 -8.30 5.49 3.18
N LEU A 68 -8.96 5.06 4.26
CA LEU A 68 -10.38 5.32 4.50
C LEU A 68 -10.65 6.82 4.64
N SER A 69 -9.80 7.53 5.36
CA SER A 69 -9.92 8.99 5.55
C SER A 69 -9.70 9.74 4.23
N ILE A 70 -8.72 9.31 3.42
CA ILE A 70 -8.50 9.86 2.07
C ILE A 70 -9.72 9.60 1.18
N LEU A 71 -10.23 8.36 1.17
CA LEU A 71 -11.41 8.02 0.36
C LEU A 71 -12.63 8.86 0.77
N ALA A 72 -12.88 8.99 2.06
CA ALA A 72 -13.97 9.83 2.58
C ALA A 72 -13.83 11.29 2.18
N TYR A 73 -12.61 11.84 2.30
CA TYR A 73 -12.32 13.22 1.88
C TYR A 73 -12.53 13.41 0.38
N VAL A 74 -11.98 12.52 -0.45
CA VAL A 74 -12.08 12.58 -1.92
C VAL A 74 -13.54 12.49 -2.37
N ASN A 75 -14.30 11.55 -1.81
CA ASN A 75 -15.73 11.39 -2.13
C ASN A 75 -16.56 12.63 -1.78
N SER A 76 -16.17 13.36 -0.73
CA SER A 76 -16.91 14.55 -0.28
C SER A 76 -16.49 15.84 -0.99
N ASN A 77 -15.25 15.93 -1.46
CA ASN A 77 -14.67 17.19 -1.92
C ASN A 77 -14.26 17.20 -3.39
N TYR A 78 -14.06 16.02 -4.01
CA TYR A 78 -13.67 15.96 -5.41
C TYR A 78 -14.91 15.75 -6.29
N VAL A 79 -15.15 16.70 -7.16
CA VAL A 79 -16.18 16.56 -8.19
C VAL A 79 -15.64 15.61 -9.26
N GLY A 80 -16.42 14.55 -9.61
CA GLY A 80 -16.10 13.66 -10.72
C GLY A 80 -16.04 14.44 -12.03
N GLU A 81 -15.20 14.18 -12.94
CA GLU A 81 -14.82 14.89 -14.17
C GLU A 81 -13.69 15.88 -13.94
N GLY A 82 -12.50 15.40 -14.14
CA GLY A 82 -11.27 16.17 -14.08
C GLY A 82 -10.08 15.29 -14.34
N GLY A 83 -8.97 15.89 -14.73
CA GLY A 83 -7.69 15.18 -14.89
C GLY A 83 -7.19 14.59 -13.57
N LEU A 84 -6.05 13.93 -13.63
CA LEU A 84 -5.36 13.39 -12.46
C LEU A 84 -5.06 14.50 -11.44
N LYS A 85 -5.52 14.35 -10.22
CA LYS A 85 -5.34 15.29 -9.11
C LYS A 85 -4.27 14.84 -8.13
N ASN A 86 -4.33 13.58 -7.73
CA ASN A 86 -3.39 12.98 -6.78
C ASN A 86 -2.98 11.56 -7.23
N VAL A 87 -1.81 11.14 -6.77
CA VAL A 87 -1.34 9.76 -6.88
C VAL A 87 -0.96 9.28 -5.48
N ILE A 88 -1.49 8.15 -5.09
CA ILE A 88 -1.13 7.46 -3.86
C ILE A 88 -0.19 6.32 -4.23
N LEU A 89 0.99 6.27 -3.66
CA LEU A 89 1.95 5.18 -3.80
C LEU A 89 1.99 4.37 -2.52
N LEU A 90 1.69 3.07 -2.63
CA LEU A 90 1.85 2.09 -1.56
C LEU A 90 3.09 1.26 -1.85
N GLU A 91 4.15 1.46 -1.08
CA GLU A 91 5.35 0.61 -1.11
C GLU A 91 5.23 -0.55 -0.12
N GLU A 92 5.92 -1.66 -0.42
CA GLU A 92 5.86 -2.91 0.38
C GLU A 92 4.40 -3.32 0.65
N ALA A 93 3.60 -3.30 -0.40
CA ALA A 93 2.14 -3.45 -0.32
C ALA A 93 1.71 -4.76 0.32
N HIS A 94 2.58 -5.79 0.33
CA HIS A 94 2.33 -7.06 1.01
C HIS A 94 2.06 -6.89 2.52
N VAL A 95 2.60 -5.87 3.17
CA VAL A 95 2.30 -5.59 4.60
C VAL A 95 0.80 -5.37 4.81
N LEU A 96 0.12 -4.82 3.80
CA LEU A 96 -1.30 -4.50 3.82
C LEU A 96 -2.15 -5.54 3.09
N LEU A 97 -1.61 -6.12 2.02
CA LEU A 97 -2.35 -6.90 1.01
C LEU A 97 -1.92 -8.38 1.01
N ASP A 98 -1.46 -8.90 2.13
CA ASP A 98 -0.97 -10.27 2.27
C ASP A 98 -1.99 -11.28 1.73
N ALA A 99 -1.55 -12.08 0.74
CA ALA A 99 -2.37 -13.10 0.09
C ALA A 99 -2.79 -14.22 1.05
N ASP A 100 -1.97 -14.48 2.07
CA ASP A 100 -2.18 -15.56 3.05
C ASP A 100 -3.07 -15.13 4.24
N SER A 101 -3.53 -13.89 4.27
CA SER A 101 -4.40 -13.37 5.34
C SER A 101 -5.84 -13.92 5.26
N ASN A 102 -5.99 -15.22 5.05
CA ASN A 102 -7.27 -15.90 5.19
C ASN A 102 -7.66 -15.92 6.66
N ALA A 103 -8.38 -14.89 7.09
CA ALA A 103 -9.04 -14.89 8.38
C ALA A 103 -10.00 -16.07 8.46
N GLY A 104 -9.83 -16.90 9.46
CA GLY A 104 -10.89 -17.81 9.88
C GLY A 104 -12.18 -17.01 10.10
N GLN A 105 -13.32 -17.57 9.70
CA GLN A 105 -14.62 -16.93 9.92
C GLN A 105 -14.76 -16.57 11.42
N GLY A 106 -14.70 -15.28 11.73
CA GLY A 106 -14.95 -14.78 13.09
C GLY A 106 -13.89 -13.83 13.66
N ASP A 107 -12.67 -13.78 13.13
CA ASP A 107 -11.65 -12.84 13.60
C ASP A 107 -11.60 -11.58 12.73
N ALA A 108 -11.65 -10.43 13.39
CA ALA A 108 -11.40 -9.14 12.73
C ALA A 108 -9.92 -9.09 12.31
N ASN A 109 -9.65 -9.43 11.04
CA ASN A 109 -8.32 -9.38 10.46
C ASN A 109 -8.07 -8.03 9.81
N PRO A 110 -7.16 -7.18 10.35
CA PRO A 110 -6.85 -5.87 9.77
C PRO A 110 -6.43 -5.94 8.31
N SER A 111 -5.67 -6.97 7.92
CA SER A 111 -5.24 -7.14 6.54
C SER A 111 -6.40 -7.45 5.58
N ALA A 112 -7.40 -8.24 6.00
CA ALA A 112 -8.59 -8.50 5.19
C ALA A 112 -9.44 -7.23 4.98
N ILE A 113 -9.57 -6.39 6.02
CA ILE A 113 -10.24 -5.09 5.93
C ILE A 113 -9.47 -4.18 4.96
N ALA A 114 -8.16 -4.13 5.08
CA ALA A 114 -7.28 -3.35 4.23
C ALA A 114 -7.39 -3.77 2.76
N GLN A 115 -7.37 -5.07 2.46
CA GLN A 115 -7.55 -5.60 1.11
C GLN A 115 -8.90 -5.18 0.52
N GLY A 116 -9.99 -5.33 1.29
CA GLY A 116 -11.32 -4.90 0.87
C GLY A 116 -11.38 -3.40 0.54
N LEU A 117 -10.70 -2.58 1.35
CA LEU A 117 -10.61 -1.13 1.14
C LEU A 117 -9.80 -0.80 -0.12
N VAL A 118 -8.65 -1.44 -0.34
CA VAL A 118 -7.82 -1.20 -1.54
C VAL A 118 -8.56 -1.64 -2.80
N LYS A 119 -9.24 -2.81 -2.79
CA LYS A 119 -10.07 -3.25 -3.92
C LYS A 119 -11.17 -2.23 -4.25
N ARG A 120 -11.84 -1.71 -3.23
CA ARG A 120 -12.84 -0.66 -3.40
C ARG A 120 -12.23 0.63 -3.94
N MET A 121 -11.07 1.04 -3.43
CA MET A 121 -10.36 2.22 -3.94
C MET A 121 -9.97 2.04 -5.41
N LEU A 122 -9.42 0.90 -5.82
CA LEU A 122 -9.10 0.61 -7.22
C LEU A 122 -10.32 0.74 -8.14
N ALA A 123 -11.50 0.35 -7.67
CA ALA A 123 -12.73 0.45 -8.44
C ALA A 123 -13.29 1.88 -8.52
N GLU A 124 -13.21 2.66 -7.46
CA GLU A 124 -13.96 3.92 -7.30
C GLU A 124 -13.09 5.17 -7.47
N ILE A 125 -11.83 5.16 -6.96
CA ILE A 125 -11.04 6.38 -6.76
C ILE A 125 -10.63 7.07 -8.07
N ARG A 126 -10.56 6.30 -9.16
CA ARG A 126 -10.24 6.80 -10.49
C ARG A 126 -11.25 7.86 -10.95
N SER A 127 -12.54 7.66 -10.66
CA SER A 127 -13.61 8.59 -11.06
C SER A 127 -13.43 9.99 -10.45
N TYR A 128 -12.70 10.09 -9.35
CA TYR A 128 -12.39 11.35 -8.66
C TYR A 128 -11.05 11.96 -9.09
N GLY A 129 -10.34 11.35 -10.05
CA GLY A 129 -9.03 11.82 -10.50
C GLY A 129 -7.88 11.44 -9.56
N VAL A 130 -8.00 10.35 -8.83
CA VAL A 130 -6.92 9.83 -7.97
C VAL A 130 -6.38 8.52 -8.55
N GLY A 131 -5.06 8.44 -8.72
CA GLY A 131 -4.35 7.23 -9.11
C GLY A 131 -3.85 6.48 -7.89
N LEU A 132 -3.86 5.14 -7.96
CA LEU A 132 -3.25 4.27 -6.96
C LEU A 132 -2.13 3.47 -7.61
N VAL A 133 -0.92 3.57 -7.07
CA VAL A 133 0.25 2.80 -7.48
C VAL A 133 0.60 1.83 -6.35
N ILE A 134 0.69 0.56 -6.69
CA ILE A 134 1.04 -0.51 -5.76
C ILE A 134 2.42 -1.02 -6.17
N ALA A 135 3.40 -0.92 -5.27
CA ALA A 135 4.75 -1.40 -5.49
C ALA A 135 5.08 -2.52 -4.51
N ASP A 136 5.56 -3.63 -5.05
CA ASP A 136 5.98 -4.78 -4.25
C ASP A 136 7.10 -5.56 -4.96
N GLN A 137 7.86 -6.31 -4.21
CA GLN A 137 8.94 -7.15 -4.72
C GLN A 137 8.43 -8.50 -5.23
N SER A 138 7.27 -8.96 -4.76
CA SER A 138 6.74 -10.29 -5.05
C SER A 138 5.22 -10.26 -5.27
N PRO A 139 4.76 -10.41 -6.53
CA PRO A 139 3.34 -10.48 -6.85
C PRO A 139 2.58 -11.55 -6.04
N ARG A 140 3.24 -12.64 -5.68
CA ARG A 140 2.67 -13.73 -4.88
C ARG A 140 2.21 -13.29 -3.49
N LYS A 141 2.88 -12.32 -2.90
CA LYS A 141 2.55 -11.78 -1.58
C LYS A 141 1.36 -10.81 -1.60
N VAL A 142 1.04 -10.30 -2.78
CA VAL A 142 -0.10 -9.40 -2.98
C VAL A 142 -1.31 -10.21 -3.42
N SER A 143 -2.48 -9.91 -2.88
CA SER A 143 -3.73 -10.57 -3.30
C SER A 143 -3.87 -10.60 -4.82
N THR A 144 -4.14 -11.77 -5.40
CA THR A 144 -4.28 -11.96 -6.84
C THR A 144 -5.39 -11.08 -7.44
N ASP A 145 -6.46 -10.84 -6.68
CA ASP A 145 -7.54 -9.94 -7.10
C ASP A 145 -7.04 -8.50 -7.27
N VAL A 146 -6.16 -8.03 -6.38
CA VAL A 146 -5.56 -6.69 -6.49
C VAL A 146 -4.66 -6.62 -7.71
N VAL A 147 -3.84 -7.65 -7.95
CA VAL A 147 -3.00 -7.71 -9.16
C VAL A 147 -3.86 -7.71 -10.43
N ALA A 148 -4.98 -8.43 -10.44
CA ALA A 148 -5.88 -8.47 -11.59
C ALA A 148 -6.60 -7.14 -11.84
N LEU A 149 -6.98 -6.40 -10.78
CA LEU A 149 -7.70 -5.14 -10.88
C LEU A 149 -6.86 -3.95 -11.38
N THR A 150 -5.52 -4.07 -11.38
CA THR A 150 -4.66 -3.00 -11.88
C THR A 150 -4.64 -2.96 -13.40
N ASP A 151 -4.96 -1.82 -14.00
CA ASP A 151 -4.95 -1.61 -15.46
C ASP A 151 -3.54 -1.60 -16.06
N ILE A 152 -2.59 -1.02 -15.33
CA ILE A 152 -1.19 -0.88 -15.76
C ILE A 152 -0.32 -1.78 -14.89
N LYS A 153 0.57 -2.53 -15.52
CA LYS A 153 1.57 -3.36 -14.85
C LYS A 153 2.95 -3.03 -15.39
N VAL A 154 3.90 -2.82 -14.49
CA VAL A 154 5.32 -2.63 -14.82
C VAL A 154 6.11 -3.68 -14.07
N ALA A 155 6.70 -4.60 -14.79
CA ALA A 155 7.42 -5.71 -14.20
C ALA A 155 8.91 -5.61 -14.48
N PHE A 156 9.70 -5.38 -13.47
CA PHE A 156 11.14 -5.54 -13.50
C PHE A 156 11.52 -7.02 -13.38
N ARG A 157 12.80 -7.31 -13.24
CA ARG A 157 13.30 -8.68 -13.17
C ARG A 157 12.64 -9.47 -12.04
N LEU A 158 12.00 -10.59 -12.41
CA LEU A 158 11.45 -11.59 -11.49
C LEU A 158 12.09 -12.95 -11.77
N VAL A 159 12.57 -13.62 -10.71
CA VAL A 159 13.27 -14.90 -10.84
C VAL A 159 12.40 -16.07 -10.40
N GLU A 160 11.62 -15.87 -9.35
CA GLU A 160 10.79 -16.91 -8.74
C GLU A 160 9.67 -17.34 -9.71
N ALA A 161 9.39 -18.65 -9.77
CA ALA A 161 8.51 -19.21 -10.79
C ALA A 161 7.05 -18.79 -10.59
N THR A 162 6.57 -18.83 -9.34
CA THR A 162 5.20 -18.47 -9.00
C THR A 162 4.92 -16.99 -9.23
N ASP A 163 5.88 -16.12 -8.88
CA ASP A 163 5.77 -14.68 -9.13
C ASP A 163 5.65 -14.37 -10.63
N LYS A 164 6.48 -15.03 -11.44
CA LYS A 164 6.40 -14.90 -12.91
C LYS A 164 5.06 -15.36 -13.45
N GLN A 165 4.53 -16.48 -12.94
CA GLN A 165 3.27 -17.03 -13.42
C GLN A 165 2.10 -16.10 -13.09
N ILE A 166 1.99 -15.63 -11.85
CA ILE A 166 0.93 -14.69 -11.43
C ILE A 166 0.93 -13.44 -12.31
N LEU A 167 2.11 -12.89 -12.58
CA LEU A 167 2.22 -11.73 -13.44
C LEU A 167 1.88 -12.05 -14.89
N ALA A 168 2.39 -13.16 -15.42
CA ALA A 168 2.14 -13.60 -16.78
C ALA A 168 0.63 -13.79 -17.03
N ASP A 169 -0.07 -14.45 -16.11
CA ASP A 169 -1.52 -14.68 -16.20
C ASP A 169 -2.31 -13.35 -16.16
N SER A 170 -1.84 -12.40 -15.34
CA SER A 170 -2.51 -11.10 -15.18
C SER A 170 -2.21 -10.08 -16.28
N ALA A 171 -1.12 -10.28 -17.04
CA ALA A 171 -0.65 -9.39 -18.09
C ALA A 171 -0.69 -10.03 -19.48
N ASN A 172 -1.30 -11.21 -19.63
CA ASN A 172 -1.38 -11.97 -20.89
C ASN A 172 -0.03 -12.20 -21.56
N MET A 173 1.00 -12.57 -20.78
CA MET A 173 2.34 -12.87 -21.30
C MET A 173 2.41 -14.27 -21.91
N ASP A 174 3.13 -14.41 -23.00
CA ASP A 174 3.47 -15.71 -23.55
C ASP A 174 4.63 -16.40 -22.77
N GLU A 175 4.95 -17.65 -23.15
CA GLU A 175 6.04 -18.39 -22.49
C GLU A 175 7.42 -17.76 -22.70
N VAL A 176 7.65 -17.10 -23.83
CA VAL A 176 8.95 -16.47 -24.16
C VAL A 176 9.13 -15.24 -23.30
N GLN A 177 8.12 -14.41 -23.20
CA GLN A 177 8.07 -13.21 -22.36
C GLN A 177 8.21 -13.58 -20.88
N THR A 178 7.50 -14.62 -20.41
CA THR A 178 7.57 -15.12 -19.03
C THR A 178 8.99 -15.62 -18.68
N LYS A 179 9.65 -16.32 -19.59
CA LYS A 179 11.06 -16.72 -19.41
C LYS A 179 12.02 -15.53 -19.46
N ARG A 180 11.70 -14.51 -20.24
CA ARG A 180 12.50 -13.29 -20.37
C ARG A 180 12.50 -12.45 -19.08
N LEU A 181 11.41 -12.46 -18.29
CA LEU A 181 11.33 -11.78 -17.00
C LEU A 181 12.52 -12.07 -16.07
N ALA A 182 12.99 -13.32 -16.04
CA ALA A 182 14.15 -13.69 -15.20
C ALA A 182 15.49 -13.17 -15.72
N LYS A 183 15.53 -12.71 -16.96
CA LYS A 183 16.77 -12.30 -17.67
C LYS A 183 16.84 -10.78 -17.89
N LEU A 184 15.86 -10.02 -17.44
CA LEU A 184 15.87 -8.56 -17.54
C LEU A 184 17.07 -7.98 -16.80
N LYS A 185 17.69 -6.97 -17.39
CA LYS A 185 18.79 -6.21 -16.79
C LYS A 185 18.24 -5.05 -15.96
N PRO A 186 19.06 -4.44 -15.10
CA PRO A 186 18.66 -3.21 -14.43
C PRO A 186 18.16 -2.14 -15.41
N GLY A 187 16.98 -1.59 -15.14
CA GLY A 187 16.31 -0.62 -16.00
C GLY A 187 15.51 -1.21 -17.15
N GLU A 188 15.58 -2.51 -17.43
CA GLU A 188 14.68 -3.20 -18.34
C GLU A 188 13.42 -3.66 -17.59
N ALA A 189 12.26 -3.51 -18.21
CA ALA A 189 10.97 -3.92 -17.64
C ALA A 189 10.01 -4.35 -18.75
N PHE A 190 9.02 -5.16 -18.41
CA PHE A 190 7.81 -5.31 -19.21
C PHE A 190 6.78 -4.29 -18.75
N PHE A 191 6.16 -3.64 -19.72
CA PHE A 191 5.04 -2.73 -19.54
C PHE A 191 3.79 -3.32 -20.16
N PHE A 192 2.73 -3.40 -19.40
CA PHE A 192 1.42 -3.82 -19.87
C PHE A 192 0.37 -2.77 -19.48
N PHE A 193 -0.54 -2.56 -20.41
CA PHE A 193 -1.71 -1.70 -20.23
C PHE A 193 -2.89 -2.37 -20.97
N ASN A 194 -4.07 -2.32 -20.41
CA ASN A 194 -5.25 -3.05 -20.91
C ASN A 194 -5.66 -2.78 -22.37
N LYS A 195 -5.09 -1.75 -23.02
CA LYS A 195 -5.29 -1.46 -24.44
C LYS A 195 -4.18 -2.01 -25.34
N LEU A 196 -3.13 -2.59 -24.76
CA LEU A 196 -2.11 -3.30 -25.53
C LEU A 196 -2.58 -4.74 -25.76
N GLU A 197 -2.31 -5.28 -26.93
CA GLU A 197 -2.59 -6.68 -27.26
C GLU A 197 -1.67 -7.61 -26.46
N GLU A 198 -0.43 -7.19 -26.25
CA GLU A 198 0.59 -7.93 -25.50
C GLU A 198 1.54 -6.99 -24.74
N PRO A 199 2.23 -7.47 -23.69
CA PRO A 199 3.21 -6.68 -22.96
C PRO A 199 4.42 -6.30 -23.80
N GLU A 200 4.88 -5.05 -23.67
CA GLU A 200 6.05 -4.53 -24.35
C GLU A 200 7.27 -4.51 -23.43
N GLU A 201 8.44 -4.97 -23.95
CA GLU A 201 9.71 -4.78 -23.24
C GLU A 201 10.17 -3.33 -23.40
N ILE A 202 10.35 -2.64 -22.28
CA ILE A 202 10.76 -1.24 -22.23
C ILE A 202 12.09 -1.08 -21.49
N LYS A 203 12.75 0.04 -21.72
CA LYS A 203 13.90 0.48 -20.95
C LYS A 203 13.54 1.76 -20.20
N THR A 204 13.59 1.71 -18.88
CA THR A 204 13.34 2.89 -18.04
C THR A 204 14.54 3.82 -18.05
N PRO A 205 14.33 5.14 -18.07
CA PRO A 205 15.42 6.09 -17.96
C PRO A 205 16.07 6.01 -16.58
N ASP A 206 17.39 6.18 -16.53
CA ASP A 206 18.07 6.39 -15.25
C ASP A 206 17.83 7.83 -14.79
N TYR A 207 16.87 8.00 -13.89
CA TYR A 207 16.46 9.31 -13.37
C TYR A 207 17.62 10.05 -12.67
N ARG A 208 18.50 9.32 -11.97
CA ARG A 208 19.63 9.92 -11.25
C ARG A 208 20.63 10.52 -12.22
N LEU A 209 20.97 9.78 -13.30
CA LEU A 209 21.86 10.26 -14.32
C LEU A 209 21.26 11.43 -15.09
N GLN A 210 19.98 11.35 -15.46
CA GLN A 210 19.29 12.41 -16.22
C GLN A 210 19.21 13.71 -15.44
N ASN A 211 18.96 13.65 -14.15
CA ASN A 211 18.77 14.83 -13.29
C ASN A 211 20.05 15.21 -12.51
N LYS A 212 21.20 14.56 -12.78
CA LYS A 212 22.48 14.79 -12.10
C LYS A 212 22.35 14.74 -10.57
N ILE A 213 21.48 13.86 -10.06
CA ILE A 213 21.29 13.69 -8.63
C ILE A 213 22.44 12.83 -8.11
N SER A 214 23.41 13.48 -7.46
CA SER A 214 24.56 12.83 -6.84
C SER A 214 24.38 12.56 -5.34
N ILE A 215 23.21 12.86 -4.77
CA ILE A 215 23.00 12.86 -3.33
C ILE A 215 22.52 11.48 -2.89
N SER A 216 23.41 10.70 -2.28
CA SER A 216 23.01 9.74 -1.26
C SER A 216 22.91 10.52 0.05
N LEU A 217 21.72 10.86 0.51
CA LEU A 217 21.55 11.38 1.86
C LEU A 217 21.89 10.25 2.83
N SER A 218 22.87 10.48 3.69
CA SER A 218 23.12 9.63 4.85
C SER A 218 21.97 9.82 5.85
N ASP A 219 21.77 8.86 6.75
CA ASP A 219 20.77 8.99 7.83
C ASP A 219 20.95 10.28 8.64
N ASP A 220 22.18 10.74 8.82
CA ASP A 220 22.51 12.01 9.49
C ASP A 220 22.08 13.22 8.64
N GLY A 221 22.25 13.16 7.33
CA GLY A 221 21.75 14.21 6.42
C GLY A 221 20.23 14.30 6.38
N ILE A 222 19.52 13.16 6.52
CA ILE A 222 18.07 13.13 6.65
C ILE A 222 17.64 13.76 7.97
N LYS A 223 18.33 13.46 9.08
CA LYS A 223 18.07 14.06 10.39
C LYS A 223 18.29 15.57 10.38
N GLU A 224 19.36 16.06 9.78
CA GLU A 224 19.60 17.50 9.63
C GLU A 224 18.48 18.19 8.84
N LEU A 225 18.00 17.58 7.77
CA LEU A 225 16.89 18.11 7.02
C LEU A 225 15.57 18.07 7.80
N SER A 226 15.35 17.05 8.64
CA SER A 226 14.12 16.93 9.44
C SER A 226 14.03 17.96 10.56
N THR A 227 15.14 18.41 11.13
CA THR A 227 15.15 19.50 12.11
C THR A 227 14.69 20.83 11.51
N TYR A 228 14.92 21.06 10.22
CA TYR A 228 14.44 22.26 9.50
C TYR A 228 12.91 22.33 9.37
N TRP A 229 12.21 21.21 9.51
CA TRP A 229 10.74 21.13 9.41
C TRP A 229 10.06 21.28 10.78
N ASN A 230 10.77 21.03 11.87
CA ASN A 230 10.23 21.13 13.23
C ASN A 230 10.30 22.57 13.79
N ASP A 231 11.07 23.45 13.16
CA ASP A 231 11.25 24.86 13.58
C ASP A 231 10.35 25.85 12.84
N LYS A 232 9.34 25.37 12.12
CA LYS A 232 8.31 26.19 11.45
C LYS A 232 6.91 25.74 11.86
#